data_a30fccfa80c33b4b87c353b9427267f8
#
_entry.id   a30fccfa80c33b4b87c353b9427267f8
#
_cell.length_a   1.000
_cell.length_b   1.000
_cell.length_c   1.000
_cell.angle_alpha   90.00
_cell.angle_beta   90.00
_cell.angle_gamma   90.00
#
_symmetry.space_group_name_H-M   'P 1'
#
loop_
_entity.id
_entity.type
_entity.pdbx_description
1 polymer ?
#
loop_
_entity_poly.entity_id
_entity_poly.type
_entity_poly.pdbx_seq_one_letter_code
_entity_poly.pdbx_strand_id
1 'polypeptide(L)'
;GIIVQELSKITVVKKVIIISSVKSRHELPLMMQLSKKTKAYKYLPLHWIDDFESLVVFVFGPMVKKRISLYRKYLSFRDENYLKWAIHQIVNWEQNKHDKYTIHIHGTHDLVFPSIYIKNAIFVNGGNHAMILRKATWFNENLPRLITQG
;
A
#
# COMPACT_ATOMS: atom_id res chain seq x y z
N GLY A 1 4.84 -1.22 -3.64
CA GLY A 1 4.46 -2.60 -3.89
C GLY A 1 4.30 -2.92 -5.38
N ILE A 2 3.48 -2.17 -6.13
CA ILE A 2 3.26 -2.40 -7.58
C ILE A 2 4.57 -2.25 -8.37
N ILE A 3 5.30 -1.16 -8.20
CA ILE A 3 6.55 -0.91 -8.91
C ILE A 3 7.55 -2.06 -8.74
N VAL A 4 7.70 -2.56 -7.52
CA VAL A 4 8.62 -3.69 -7.24
C VAL A 4 8.21 -4.95 -8.00
N GLN A 5 6.91 -5.21 -8.10
CA GLN A 5 6.39 -6.36 -8.86
C GLN A 5 6.60 -6.19 -10.36
N GLU A 6 6.44 -4.96 -10.90
CA GLU A 6 6.75 -4.71 -12.32
C GLU A 6 8.25 -4.84 -12.60
N LEU A 7 9.10 -4.33 -11.71
CA LEU A 7 10.56 -4.49 -11.83
C LEU A 7 10.99 -5.95 -11.79
N SER A 8 10.35 -6.78 -10.98
CA SER A 8 10.68 -8.22 -10.89
C SER A 8 10.41 -9.00 -12.19
N LYS A 9 9.60 -8.45 -13.09
CA LYS A 9 9.34 -9.06 -14.41
C LYS A 9 10.48 -8.85 -15.40
N ILE A 10 11.27 -7.82 -15.22
CA ILE A 10 12.34 -7.41 -16.13
C ILE A 10 13.75 -7.52 -15.53
N THR A 11 13.82 -7.89 -14.24
CA THR A 11 15.08 -8.02 -13.52
C THR A 11 15.06 -9.33 -12.73
N VAL A 12 16.20 -10.04 -12.74
CA VAL A 12 16.34 -11.26 -11.94
C VAL A 12 16.39 -10.88 -10.46
N VAL A 13 15.39 -11.32 -9.71
CA VAL A 13 15.31 -11.13 -8.25
C VAL A 13 15.16 -12.48 -7.57
N LYS A 14 15.79 -12.65 -6.41
CA LYS A 14 15.65 -13.88 -5.63
C LYS A 14 14.25 -14.00 -5.01
N LYS A 15 13.68 -12.87 -4.60
CA LYS A 15 12.42 -12.82 -3.85
C LYS A 15 11.80 -11.42 -3.93
N VAL A 16 10.48 -11.37 -3.96
CA VAL A 16 9.72 -10.12 -3.84
C VAL A 16 8.96 -10.14 -2.52
N ILE A 17 9.16 -9.12 -1.69
CA ILE A 17 8.39 -8.92 -0.46
C ILE A 17 7.62 -7.62 -0.60
N ILE A 18 6.31 -7.70 -0.51
CA ILE A 18 5.43 -6.53 -0.51
C ILE A 18 4.76 -6.37 0.84
N ILE A 19 4.68 -5.13 1.31
CA ILE A 19 4.11 -4.77 2.60
C ILE A 19 2.99 -3.76 2.36
N SER A 20 1.81 -3.99 2.92
CA SER A 20 0.65 -3.10 2.81
C SER A 20 0.36 -2.71 1.36
N SER A 21 0.29 -3.68 0.46
CA SER A 21 0.06 -3.45 -0.96
C SER A 21 -0.89 -4.51 -1.52
N VAL A 22 -1.01 -4.61 -2.83
CA VAL A 22 -1.81 -5.61 -3.54
C VAL A 22 -0.95 -6.43 -4.47
N LYS A 23 -1.26 -7.71 -4.66
CA LYS A 23 -0.57 -8.63 -5.58
C LYS A 23 -1.19 -8.70 -6.96
N SER A 24 -2.46 -8.34 -7.05
CA SER A 24 -3.20 -8.36 -8.30
C SER A 24 -4.30 -7.31 -8.31
N ARG A 25 -4.82 -7.01 -9.48
CA ARG A 25 -5.95 -6.09 -9.64
C ARG A 25 -7.21 -6.56 -8.89
N HIS A 26 -7.34 -7.86 -8.62
CA HIS A 26 -8.50 -8.43 -7.92
C HIS A 26 -8.48 -8.13 -6.40
N GLU A 27 -7.33 -7.73 -5.87
CA GLU A 27 -7.18 -7.31 -4.48
C GLU A 27 -7.43 -5.80 -4.28
N LEU A 28 -7.61 -5.05 -5.36
CA LEU A 28 -8.00 -3.65 -5.26
C LEU A 28 -9.42 -3.53 -4.67
N PRO A 29 -9.67 -2.54 -3.80
CA PRO A 29 -11.02 -2.26 -3.31
C PRO A 29 -12.03 -2.08 -4.44
N LEU A 30 -13.27 -2.55 -4.24
CA LEU A 30 -14.32 -2.51 -5.26
C LEU A 30 -14.51 -1.12 -5.87
N MET A 31 -14.44 -0.07 -5.05
CA MET A 31 -14.55 1.31 -5.51
C MET A 31 -13.43 1.69 -6.50
N MET A 32 -12.20 1.21 -6.28
CA MET A 32 -11.10 1.41 -7.23
C MET A 32 -11.33 0.64 -8.53
N GLN A 33 -11.82 -0.59 -8.44
CA GLN A 33 -12.15 -1.39 -9.62
C GLN A 33 -13.28 -0.76 -10.46
N LEU A 34 -14.32 -0.22 -9.82
CA LEU A 34 -15.41 0.49 -10.47
C LEU A 34 -14.94 1.82 -11.06
N SER A 35 -14.08 2.55 -10.36
CA SER A 35 -13.56 3.84 -10.82
C SER A 35 -12.72 3.71 -12.10
N LYS A 36 -12.12 2.53 -12.36
CA LYS A 36 -11.46 2.23 -13.64
C LYS A 36 -12.45 2.30 -14.80
N LYS A 37 -13.61 1.64 -14.68
CA LYS A 37 -14.63 1.58 -15.74
C LYS A 37 -15.24 2.96 -16.03
N THR A 38 -15.54 3.70 -14.98
CA THR A 38 -16.20 5.02 -15.08
C THR A 38 -15.20 6.16 -15.29
N LYS A 39 -13.90 5.91 -15.15
CA LYS A 39 -12.82 6.92 -15.10
C LYS A 39 -12.98 7.94 -13.96
N ALA A 40 -13.82 7.64 -12.97
CA ALA A 40 -14.13 8.54 -11.85
C ALA A 40 -12.89 8.91 -11.03
N TYR A 41 -11.85 8.06 -10.99
CA TYR A 41 -10.58 8.38 -10.33
C TYR A 41 -9.91 9.65 -10.85
N LYS A 42 -10.21 10.10 -12.10
CA LYS A 42 -9.67 11.33 -12.68
C LYS A 42 -10.28 12.60 -12.07
N TYR A 43 -11.46 12.46 -11.49
CA TYR A 43 -12.23 13.56 -10.89
C TYR A 43 -12.13 13.56 -9.37
N LEU A 44 -11.24 12.75 -8.79
CA LEU A 44 -10.99 12.79 -7.35
C LEU A 44 -10.53 14.19 -6.96
N PRO A 45 -11.20 14.84 -6.01
CA PRO A 45 -10.84 16.18 -5.56
C PRO A 45 -9.57 16.12 -4.69
N LEU A 46 -8.42 15.91 -5.33
CA LEU A 46 -7.13 15.74 -4.63
C LEU A 46 -6.65 17.03 -3.95
N HIS A 47 -7.25 18.18 -4.29
CA HIS A 47 -7.05 19.43 -3.54
C HIS A 47 -7.53 19.35 -2.08
N TRP A 48 -8.41 18.40 -1.74
CA TRP A 48 -8.75 18.13 -0.33
C TRP A 48 -7.63 17.41 0.43
N ILE A 49 -6.64 16.89 -0.28
CA ILE A 49 -5.41 16.32 0.30
C ILE A 49 -4.51 17.44 0.85
N ASP A 50 -4.85 18.70 0.59
CA ASP A 50 -4.23 19.85 1.27
C ASP A 50 -4.49 19.82 2.79
N ASP A 51 -5.55 19.15 3.25
CA ASP A 51 -5.65 18.73 4.64
C ASP A 51 -4.76 17.50 4.89
N PHE A 52 -3.47 17.81 5.04
CA PHE A 52 -2.43 16.84 5.37
C PHE A 52 -2.80 15.98 6.59
N GLU A 53 -3.56 16.52 7.54
CA GLU A 53 -4.01 15.78 8.72
C GLU A 53 -4.96 14.66 8.33
N SER A 54 -5.91 14.92 7.48
CA SER A 54 -6.88 13.92 7.03
C SER A 54 -6.22 12.80 6.24
N LEU A 55 -5.26 13.12 5.36
CA LEU A 55 -4.48 12.12 4.65
C LEU A 55 -3.65 11.25 5.60
N VAL A 56 -2.95 11.88 6.55
CA VAL A 56 -2.13 11.17 7.54
C VAL A 56 -3.00 10.30 8.43
N VAL A 57 -4.15 10.80 8.87
CA VAL A 57 -5.11 10.01 9.67
C VAL A 57 -5.66 8.84 8.87
N PHE A 58 -5.98 9.03 7.60
CA PHE A 58 -6.47 7.97 6.73
C PHE A 58 -5.43 6.84 6.54
N VAL A 59 -4.18 7.19 6.25
CA VAL A 59 -3.09 6.22 5.98
C VAL A 59 -2.57 5.57 7.26
N PHE A 60 -2.39 6.36 8.32
CA PHE A 60 -1.71 5.95 9.55
C PHE A 60 -2.67 5.70 10.73
N GLY A 61 -3.94 6.06 10.58
CA GLY A 61 -4.96 5.95 11.63
C GLY A 61 -4.96 7.14 12.62
N PRO A 62 -6.04 7.28 13.41
CA PRO A 62 -6.30 8.49 14.23
C PRO A 62 -5.26 8.76 15.35
N MET A 63 -4.52 7.75 15.76
CA MET A 63 -3.51 7.91 16.84
C MET A 63 -2.29 8.76 16.44
N VAL A 64 -2.13 9.08 15.15
CA VAL A 64 -1.01 9.88 14.66
C VAL A 64 -1.15 11.39 14.90
N LYS A 65 -2.36 11.87 15.24
CA LYS A 65 -2.60 13.31 15.51
C LYS A 65 -1.56 13.94 16.45
N LYS A 66 -1.10 13.18 17.46
CA LYS A 66 -0.08 13.63 18.42
C LYS A 66 1.34 13.75 17.83
N ARG A 67 1.61 13.22 16.64
CA ARG A 67 2.94 13.20 16.00
C ARG A 67 2.94 13.74 14.57
N ILE A 68 1.94 14.53 14.23
CA ILE A 68 1.76 15.07 12.88
C ILE A 68 2.97 15.85 12.37
N SER A 69 3.67 16.58 13.23
CA SER A 69 4.90 17.30 12.87
C SER A 69 6.01 16.40 12.33
N LEU A 70 6.12 15.18 12.88
CA LEU A 70 7.06 14.17 12.39
C LEU A 70 6.68 13.68 10.99
N TYR A 71 5.39 13.41 10.77
CA TYR A 71 4.89 12.96 9.48
C TYR A 71 4.98 14.04 8.40
N ARG A 72 4.83 15.32 8.77
CA ARG A 72 5.06 16.45 7.86
C ARG A 72 6.46 16.44 7.26
N LYS A 73 7.47 16.04 8.04
CA LYS A 73 8.86 15.95 7.58
C LYS A 73 9.09 14.78 6.61
N TYR A 74 8.45 13.65 6.84
CA TYR A 74 8.65 12.43 6.04
C TYR A 74 7.69 12.31 4.84
N LEU A 75 6.51 12.92 4.91
CA LEU A 75 5.55 12.99 3.80
C LEU A 75 5.64 14.33 3.07
N SER A 76 6.85 14.71 2.70
CA SER A 76 7.10 15.97 1.95
C SER A 76 6.56 15.94 0.52
N PHE A 77 6.31 14.76 -0.05
CA PHE A 77 5.75 14.61 -1.39
C PHE A 77 4.22 14.79 -1.37
N ARG A 78 3.79 16.02 -1.66
CA ARG A 78 2.38 16.43 -1.80
C ARG A 78 2.07 16.93 -3.20
N ASP A 79 2.86 16.53 -4.17
CA ASP A 79 2.62 16.92 -5.56
C ASP A 79 1.31 16.25 -6.04
N GLU A 80 0.32 17.07 -6.32
CA GLU A 80 -0.98 16.64 -6.82
C GLU A 80 -0.83 15.83 -8.12
N ASN A 81 0.10 16.21 -8.99
CA ASN A 81 0.36 15.50 -10.24
C ASN A 81 0.93 14.11 -9.98
N TYR A 82 1.85 14.00 -9.01
CA TYR A 82 2.36 12.69 -8.59
C TYR A 82 1.25 11.80 -8.02
N LEU A 83 0.37 12.34 -7.20
CA LEU A 83 -0.75 11.57 -6.63
C LEU A 83 -1.74 11.13 -7.71
N LYS A 84 -2.08 12.01 -8.64
CA LYS A 84 -2.91 11.69 -9.82
C LYS A 84 -2.28 10.58 -10.65
N TRP A 85 -0.98 10.70 -10.92
CA TRP A 85 -0.22 9.68 -11.63
C TRP A 85 -0.23 8.34 -10.87
N ALA A 86 0.06 8.35 -9.57
CA ALA A 86 0.11 7.14 -8.75
C ALA A 86 -1.26 6.43 -8.69
N ILE A 87 -2.35 7.18 -8.48
CA ILE A 87 -3.70 6.64 -8.50
C ILE A 87 -4.04 6.06 -9.88
N HIS A 88 -3.68 6.77 -10.95
CA HIS A 88 -3.85 6.27 -12.31
C HIS A 88 -3.16 4.94 -12.53
N GLN A 89 -1.89 4.81 -12.11
CA GLN A 89 -1.13 3.56 -12.23
C GLN A 89 -1.76 2.44 -11.43
N ILE A 90 -2.18 2.69 -10.19
CA ILE A 90 -2.80 1.69 -9.32
C ILE A 90 -4.12 1.20 -9.91
N VAL A 91 -5.00 2.11 -10.29
CA VAL A 91 -6.35 1.78 -10.79
C VAL A 91 -6.29 1.04 -12.13
N ASN A 92 -5.33 1.38 -12.99
CA ASN A 92 -5.18 0.76 -14.31
C ASN A 92 -4.21 -0.43 -14.33
N TRP A 93 -3.68 -0.82 -13.20
CA TRP A 93 -2.78 -1.97 -13.13
C TRP A 93 -3.46 -3.28 -13.57
N GLU A 94 -2.83 -4.01 -14.49
CA GLU A 94 -3.45 -5.16 -15.19
C GLU A 94 -2.96 -6.53 -14.67
N GLN A 95 -2.19 -6.58 -13.60
CA GLN A 95 -1.70 -7.85 -13.09
C GLN A 95 -2.84 -8.72 -12.56
N ASN A 96 -3.07 -9.86 -13.21
CA ASN A 96 -4.07 -10.85 -12.82
C ASN A 96 -3.49 -11.93 -11.91
N LYS A 97 -2.24 -12.33 -12.17
CA LYS A 97 -1.52 -13.36 -11.42
C LYS A 97 -0.25 -12.75 -10.84
N HIS A 98 0.01 -13.04 -9.59
CA HIS A 98 1.27 -12.69 -8.93
C HIS A 98 2.30 -13.82 -9.10
N ASP A 99 3.57 -13.48 -8.97
CA ASP A 99 4.63 -14.46 -8.87
C ASP A 99 4.45 -15.28 -7.57
N LYS A 100 4.60 -16.60 -7.68
CA LYS A 100 4.51 -17.53 -6.54
C LYS A 100 5.58 -17.27 -5.44
N TYR A 101 6.66 -16.60 -5.80
CA TYR A 101 7.73 -16.21 -4.87
C TYR A 101 7.48 -14.86 -4.18
N THR A 102 6.34 -14.22 -4.46
CA THR A 102 5.97 -12.98 -3.80
C THR A 102 5.45 -13.26 -2.39
N ILE A 103 6.19 -12.80 -1.38
CA ILE A 103 5.73 -12.79 0.01
C ILE A 103 4.91 -11.52 0.22
N HIS A 104 3.68 -11.68 0.69
CA HIS A 104 2.79 -10.57 0.98
C HIS A 104 2.55 -10.45 2.49
N ILE A 105 2.98 -9.34 3.08
CA ILE A 105 2.74 -9.00 4.49
C ILE A 105 1.70 -7.89 4.53
N HIS A 106 0.59 -8.10 5.26
CA HIS A 106 -0.54 -7.17 5.22
C HIS A 106 -1.14 -6.93 6.61
N GLY A 107 -1.57 -5.70 6.86
CA GLY A 107 -2.18 -5.30 8.13
C GLY A 107 -3.68 -5.56 8.15
N THR A 108 -4.20 -6.13 9.27
CA THR A 108 -5.64 -6.38 9.39
C THR A 108 -6.49 -5.11 9.47
N HIS A 109 -5.89 -3.95 9.82
CA HIS A 109 -6.54 -2.64 9.92
C HIS A 109 -6.06 -1.66 8.83
N ASP A 110 -5.65 -2.18 7.68
CA ASP A 110 -5.31 -1.34 6.53
C ASP A 110 -6.61 -0.76 5.91
N LEU A 111 -6.73 0.56 5.91
CA LEU A 111 -7.88 1.27 5.35
C LEU A 111 -7.70 1.64 3.87
N VAL A 112 -6.46 1.63 3.38
CA VAL A 112 -6.16 1.93 1.96
C VAL A 112 -6.45 0.70 1.10
N PHE A 113 -5.96 -0.46 1.53
CA PHE A 113 -6.27 -1.76 0.94
C PHE A 113 -6.88 -2.67 2.01
N PRO A 114 -8.19 -2.62 2.24
CA PRO A 114 -8.83 -3.41 3.28
C PRO A 114 -8.55 -4.90 3.15
N SER A 115 -8.20 -5.52 4.27
CA SER A 115 -7.76 -6.92 4.34
C SER A 115 -8.79 -7.92 3.79
N ILE A 116 -10.07 -7.54 3.72
CA ILE A 116 -11.14 -8.38 3.14
C ILE A 116 -10.90 -8.70 1.65
N TYR A 117 -10.17 -7.85 0.93
CA TYR A 117 -9.82 -8.06 -0.48
C TYR A 117 -8.51 -8.81 -0.67
N ILE A 118 -7.71 -8.95 0.39
CA ILE A 118 -6.37 -9.52 0.34
C ILE A 118 -6.42 -11.03 0.59
N LYS A 119 -5.78 -11.79 -0.28
CA LYS A 119 -5.73 -13.25 -0.18
C LYS A 119 -4.29 -13.73 -0.01
N ASN A 120 -4.12 -14.85 0.71
CA ASN A 120 -2.82 -15.52 0.86
C ASN A 120 -1.69 -14.55 1.27
N ALA A 121 -1.90 -13.79 2.35
CA ALA A 121 -0.93 -12.90 2.94
C ALA A 121 -0.60 -13.32 4.37
N ILE A 122 0.56 -12.92 4.84
CA ILE A 122 0.91 -12.98 6.27
C ILE A 122 0.26 -11.77 6.92
N PHE A 123 -0.78 -12.00 7.72
CA PHE A 123 -1.52 -10.91 8.35
C PHE A 123 -0.88 -10.50 9.68
N VAL A 124 -0.63 -9.18 9.80
CA VAL A 124 -0.15 -8.56 11.04
C VAL A 124 -1.35 -7.95 11.76
N ASN A 125 -1.68 -8.52 12.90
CA ASN A 125 -2.85 -8.08 13.69
C ASN A 125 -2.71 -6.62 14.14
N GLY A 126 -3.77 -5.81 13.92
CA GLY A 126 -3.80 -4.38 14.23
C GLY A 126 -2.83 -3.54 13.38
N GLY A 127 -2.23 -4.11 12.32
CA GLY A 127 -1.41 -3.38 11.37
C GLY A 127 -2.26 -2.49 10.47
N ASN A 128 -1.89 -1.22 10.29
CA ASN A 128 -2.48 -0.30 9.32
C ASN A 128 -1.60 -0.20 8.06
N HIS A 129 -1.96 0.66 7.12
CA HIS A 129 -1.21 0.81 5.86
C HIS A 129 0.28 1.15 6.07
N ALA A 130 0.62 1.91 7.09
CA ALA A 130 1.99 2.25 7.45
C ALA A 130 2.53 1.39 8.61
N MET A 131 2.11 0.14 8.71
CA MET A 131 2.44 -0.74 9.83
C MET A 131 3.95 -0.98 9.99
N ILE A 132 4.75 -0.84 8.94
CA ILE A 132 6.20 -0.98 9.01
C ILE A 132 6.82 -0.02 10.06
N LEU A 133 6.22 1.16 10.24
CA LEU A 133 6.66 2.15 11.23
C LEU A 133 6.11 1.87 12.65
N ARG A 134 5.00 1.13 12.75
CA ARG A 134 4.28 0.95 14.02
C ARG A 134 4.40 -0.44 14.61
N LYS A 135 4.73 -1.41 13.80
CA LYS A 135 4.91 -2.82 14.16
C LYS A 135 6.38 -3.24 14.04
N ALA A 136 7.30 -2.32 14.35
CA ALA A 136 8.75 -2.54 14.21
C ALA A 136 9.23 -3.81 14.90
N THR A 137 8.74 -4.10 16.12
CA THR A 137 9.08 -5.35 16.83
C THR A 137 8.73 -6.57 15.99
N TRP A 138 7.49 -6.64 15.46
CA TRP A 138 7.06 -7.74 14.61
C TRP A 138 7.95 -7.89 13.38
N PHE A 139 8.29 -6.78 12.71
CA PHE A 139 9.15 -6.80 11.53
C PHE A 139 10.58 -7.24 11.87
N ASN A 140 11.15 -6.75 12.97
CA ASN A 140 12.50 -7.14 13.40
C ASN A 140 12.60 -8.64 13.71
N GLU A 141 11.56 -9.23 14.25
CA GLU A 141 11.51 -10.66 14.59
C GLU A 141 11.28 -11.54 13.36
N ASN A 142 10.43 -11.12 12.43
CA ASN A 142 9.93 -11.99 11.36
C ASN A 142 10.59 -11.73 10.00
N LEU A 143 10.89 -10.49 9.65
CA LEU A 143 11.39 -10.13 8.32
C LEU A 143 12.74 -10.79 7.98
N PRO A 144 13.75 -10.87 8.88
CA PRO A 144 15.01 -11.53 8.56
C PRO A 144 14.82 -12.99 8.14
N ARG A 145 13.94 -13.70 8.86
CA ARG A 145 13.61 -15.09 8.54
C ARG A 145 12.89 -15.22 7.19
N LEU A 146 11.96 -14.33 6.88
CA LEU A 146 11.25 -14.32 5.59
C LEU A 146 12.18 -13.99 4.41
N ILE A 147 13.24 -13.23 4.63
CA ILE A 147 14.26 -12.94 3.62
C ILE A 147 15.13 -14.16 3.37
N THR A 148 15.52 -14.89 4.42
CA THR A 148 16.49 -15.98 4.35
C THR A 148 15.88 -17.34 4.01
N GLN A 149 14.63 -17.58 4.38
CA GLN A 149 13.94 -18.84 4.10
C GLN A 149 13.43 -18.87 2.66
N GLY A 150 13.88 -19.80 1.82
CA GLY A 150 13.41 -20.08 0.46
C GLY A 150 14.52 -20.38 -0.50
#